data_10a730b3ba3a224945c6e512ebdcf6a5
#
_entry.id   10a730b3ba3a224945c6e512ebdcf6a5
#
_cell.length_a   1.000
_cell.length_b   1.000
_cell.length_c   1.000
_cell.angle_alpha   90.00
_cell.angle_beta   90.00
_cell.angle_gamma   90.00
#
_symmetry.space_group_name_H-M   'P 1'
#
loop_
_entity.id
_entity.type
_entity.pdbx_description
1 polymer ?
#
loop_
_entity_poly.entity_id
_entity_poly.type
_entity_poly.pdbx_seq_one_letter_code
_entity_poly.pdbx_strand_id
1 'polypeptide(L)'
;MDRTHRMYERSKNHPAIVIWSLGNEAGNGINFERTYDWLKSVEKTRPVQYERAELNYNTDIYCRMYRGVDEIKAYVAKKDIYRPFILCEYLHAMGNSCGGLKEYWDVFESEPMAQGGNV
;
A
#
# COMPACT_ATOMS: atom_id res chain seq x y z
N MET A 1 9.02 6.02 -15.36
CA MET A 1 7.97 6.40 -16.34
C MET A 1 7.63 5.26 -17.32
N ASP A 2 8.50 4.85 -18.22
CA ASP A 2 8.19 3.86 -19.28
C ASP A 2 7.61 2.54 -18.76
N ARG A 3 8.19 1.95 -17.69
CA ARG A 3 7.68 0.72 -17.07
C ARG A 3 6.25 0.87 -16.54
N THR A 4 5.94 2.01 -15.91
CA THR A 4 4.59 2.27 -15.37
C THR A 4 3.58 2.46 -16.49
N HIS A 5 3.96 3.18 -17.58
CA HIS A 5 3.12 3.30 -18.77
C HIS A 5 2.75 1.92 -19.34
N ARG A 6 3.76 1.07 -19.56
CA ARG A 6 3.53 -0.27 -20.11
C ARG A 6 2.71 -1.15 -19.19
N MET A 7 2.96 -1.10 -17.90
CA MET A 7 2.18 -1.82 -16.90
C MET A 7 0.71 -1.39 -16.96
N TYR A 8 0.45 -0.10 -16.94
CA TYR A 8 -0.90 0.46 -16.99
C TYR A 8 -1.60 0.09 -18.30
N GLU A 9 -1.00 0.39 -19.47
CA GLU A 9 -1.61 0.13 -20.77
C GLU A 9 -1.92 -1.36 -20.98
N ARG A 10 -1.03 -2.24 -20.55
CA ARG A 10 -1.25 -3.70 -20.61
C ARG A 10 -2.41 -4.14 -19.73
N SER A 11 -2.57 -3.55 -18.56
CA SER A 11 -3.36 -4.12 -17.48
C SER A 11 -4.58 -3.30 -17.05
N LYS A 12 -4.78 -2.09 -17.58
CA LYS A 12 -5.85 -1.16 -17.18
C LYS A 12 -7.27 -1.75 -17.28
N ASN A 13 -7.49 -2.68 -18.21
CA ASN A 13 -8.78 -3.32 -18.39
C ASN A 13 -8.94 -4.63 -17.59
N HIS A 14 -7.96 -4.98 -16.76
CA HIS A 14 -8.01 -6.22 -15.98
C HIS A 14 -8.81 -6.01 -14.67
N PRO A 15 -9.95 -6.69 -14.50
CA PRO A 15 -10.87 -6.42 -13.37
C PRO A 15 -10.30 -6.85 -12.01
N ALA A 16 -9.34 -7.76 -11.97
CA ALA A 16 -8.72 -8.21 -10.72
C ALA A 16 -7.72 -7.18 -10.12
N ILE A 17 -7.33 -6.17 -10.89
CA ILE A 17 -6.45 -5.11 -10.38
C ILE A 17 -7.32 -4.10 -9.62
N VAL A 18 -7.13 -4.01 -8.31
CA VAL A 18 -7.86 -3.09 -7.44
C VAL A 18 -7.01 -1.91 -6.96
N ILE A 19 -5.69 -2.07 -6.93
CA ILE A 19 -4.72 -1.06 -6.49
C ILE A 19 -3.51 -1.10 -7.44
N TRP A 20 -2.94 0.06 -7.76
CA TRP A 20 -1.69 0.18 -8.49
C TRP A 20 -0.54 0.41 -7.53
N SER A 21 0.52 -0.39 -7.62
CA SER A 21 1.77 -0.18 -6.87
C SER A 21 2.85 0.38 -7.78
N LEU A 22 3.53 1.44 -7.33
CA LEU A 22 4.57 2.10 -8.11
C LEU A 22 5.92 1.36 -8.09
N GLY A 23 6.15 0.52 -7.11
CA GLY A 23 7.40 -0.22 -7.00
C GLY A 23 7.60 -0.84 -5.62
N ASN A 24 8.81 -1.34 -5.38
CA ASN A 24 9.19 -2.01 -4.16
C ASN A 24 10.58 -1.55 -3.71
N GLU A 25 10.70 -1.05 -2.48
CA GLU A 25 11.95 -0.76 -1.76
C GLU A 25 13.00 0.08 -2.53
N ALA A 26 12.58 0.98 -3.38
CA ALA A 26 13.48 1.73 -4.27
C ALA A 26 13.72 3.20 -3.86
N GLY A 27 13.48 3.53 -2.58
CA GLY A 27 13.51 4.91 -2.09
C GLY A 27 12.31 5.72 -2.58
N ASN A 28 12.29 7.03 -2.28
CA ASN A 28 11.26 7.95 -2.80
C ASN A 28 11.90 9.22 -3.30
N GLY A 29 11.40 9.79 -4.41
CA GLY A 29 11.90 11.02 -5.00
C GLY A 29 11.21 11.31 -6.32
N ILE A 30 11.74 12.27 -7.07
CA ILE A 30 11.10 12.86 -8.25
C ILE A 30 10.61 11.85 -9.30
N ASN A 31 11.28 10.70 -9.44
CA ASN A 31 10.84 9.67 -10.39
C ASN A 31 9.51 9.03 -9.93
N PHE A 32 9.34 8.76 -8.65
CA PHE A 32 8.11 8.21 -8.08
C PHE A 32 7.00 9.26 -8.03
N GLU A 33 7.34 10.50 -7.70
CA GLU A 33 6.40 11.63 -7.73
C GLU A 33 5.80 11.80 -9.12
N ARG A 34 6.65 11.94 -10.15
CA ARG A 34 6.20 12.05 -11.55
C ARG A 34 5.41 10.83 -12.03
N THR A 35 5.78 9.64 -11.57
CA THR A 35 5.08 8.41 -11.92
C THR A 35 3.69 8.37 -11.29
N TYR A 36 3.58 8.79 -10.04
CA TYR A 36 2.30 8.95 -9.35
C TYR A 36 1.41 9.97 -10.06
N ASP A 37 1.93 11.18 -10.30
CA ASP A 37 1.18 12.26 -10.97
C ASP A 37 0.64 11.84 -12.33
N TRP A 38 1.50 11.18 -13.13
CA TRP A 38 1.08 10.65 -14.41
C TRP A 38 -0.03 9.60 -14.25
N LEU A 39 0.16 8.62 -13.38
CA LEU A 39 -0.83 7.56 -13.19
C LEU A 39 -2.16 8.14 -12.70
N LYS A 40 -2.15 9.09 -11.77
CA LYS A 40 -3.35 9.81 -11.32
C LYS A 40 -3.99 10.69 -12.41
N SER A 41 -3.24 11.09 -13.43
CA SER A 41 -3.80 11.83 -14.57
C SER A 41 -4.67 10.94 -15.48
N VAL A 42 -4.32 9.66 -15.61
CA VAL A 42 -4.99 8.69 -16.52
C VAL A 42 -5.91 7.70 -15.80
N GLU A 43 -5.64 7.39 -14.53
CA GLU A 43 -6.42 6.47 -13.70
C GLU A 43 -7.24 7.25 -12.66
N LYS A 44 -8.57 7.15 -12.74
CA LYS A 44 -9.50 7.90 -11.87
C LYS A 44 -10.28 7.02 -10.89
N THR A 45 -10.18 5.71 -11.04
CA THR A 45 -11.06 4.77 -10.34
C THR A 45 -10.34 3.97 -9.26
N ARG A 46 -9.06 3.68 -9.47
CA ARG A 46 -8.29 2.82 -8.57
C ARG A 46 -7.22 3.62 -7.83
N PRO A 47 -6.99 3.35 -6.54
CA PRO A 47 -5.94 4.01 -5.78
C PRO A 47 -4.55 3.57 -6.24
N VAL A 48 -3.59 4.46 -5.99
CA VAL A 48 -2.17 4.24 -6.24
C VAL A 48 -1.43 4.21 -4.92
N GLN A 49 -0.60 3.21 -4.72
CA GLN A 49 0.18 3.07 -3.49
C GLN A 49 1.66 2.97 -3.75
N TYR A 50 2.46 3.45 -2.80
CA TYR A 50 3.90 3.22 -2.74
C TYR A 50 4.42 3.28 -1.30
N GLU A 51 5.07 2.20 -0.84
CA GLU A 51 5.43 2.05 0.59
C GLU A 51 6.49 3.07 1.04
N ARG A 52 7.46 3.43 0.17
CA ARG A 52 8.48 4.43 0.50
C ARG A 52 7.99 5.88 0.40
N ALA A 53 6.80 6.11 -0.12
CA ALA A 53 6.17 7.41 -0.04
C ALA A 53 5.67 7.73 1.38
N GLU A 54 5.47 6.72 2.21
CA GLU A 54 4.98 6.86 3.58
C GLU A 54 3.69 7.72 3.64
N LEU A 55 3.77 8.93 4.17
CA LEU A 55 2.68 9.90 4.21
C LEU A 55 2.91 11.10 3.27
N ASN A 56 3.89 11.03 2.36
CA ASN A 56 4.07 12.02 1.31
C ASN A 56 2.87 11.99 0.34
N TYR A 57 2.72 13.05 -0.48
CA TYR A 57 1.56 13.21 -1.34
C TYR A 57 1.41 12.12 -2.41
N ASN A 58 2.50 11.46 -2.80
CA ASN A 58 2.55 10.52 -3.92
C ASN A 58 2.18 9.08 -3.55
N THR A 59 1.19 8.94 -2.69
CA THR A 59 0.50 7.68 -2.39
C THR A 59 -0.92 7.96 -1.87
N ASP A 60 -1.91 7.18 -2.29
CA ASP A 60 -3.28 7.27 -1.79
C ASP A 60 -3.49 6.44 -0.50
N ILE A 61 -2.59 5.51 -0.23
CA ILE A 61 -2.66 4.55 0.88
C ILE A 61 -1.40 4.68 1.72
N TYR A 62 -1.52 4.69 3.04
CA TYR A 62 -0.39 4.53 3.93
C TYR A 62 0.03 3.06 3.94
N CYS A 63 0.98 2.74 3.10
CA CYS A 63 1.44 1.38 2.88
C CYS A 63 2.76 1.13 3.59
N ARG A 64 2.84 0.06 4.38
CA ARG A 64 4.05 -0.27 5.16
C ARG A 64 4.40 -1.75 5.03
N MET A 65 5.66 -2.08 5.36
CA MET A 65 6.16 -3.44 5.45
C MET A 65 6.42 -3.81 6.91
N TYR A 66 6.09 -5.01 7.29
CA TYR A 66 6.48 -5.65 8.57
C TYR A 66 6.19 -4.83 9.83
N ARG A 67 5.13 -4.00 9.81
CA ARG A 67 4.73 -3.28 11.02
C ARG A 67 3.95 -4.17 11.97
N GLY A 68 4.27 -4.05 13.27
CA GLY A 68 3.57 -4.79 14.31
C GLY A 68 2.13 -4.31 14.52
N VAL A 69 1.33 -5.15 15.12
CA VAL A 69 -0.10 -4.89 15.44
C VAL A 69 -0.26 -3.58 16.23
N ASP A 70 0.61 -3.31 17.20
CA ASP A 70 0.54 -2.08 18.02
C ASP A 70 0.81 -0.81 17.20
N GLU A 71 1.70 -0.87 16.21
CA GLU A 71 1.96 0.26 15.31
C GLU A 71 0.75 0.55 14.40
N ILE A 72 0.06 -0.50 13.94
CA ILE A 72 -1.18 -0.37 13.17
C ILE A 72 -2.25 0.30 14.03
N LYS A 73 -2.50 -0.20 15.25
CA LYS A 73 -3.44 0.38 16.20
C LYS A 73 -3.12 1.83 16.52
N ALA A 74 -1.84 2.15 16.74
CA ALA A 74 -1.40 3.52 16.99
C ALA A 74 -1.65 4.46 15.79
N TYR A 75 -1.53 3.96 14.56
CA TYR A 75 -1.86 4.74 13.38
C TYR A 75 -3.36 5.00 13.27
N VAL A 76 -4.20 3.94 13.33
CA VAL A 76 -5.65 4.07 13.13
C VAL A 76 -6.35 4.82 14.27
N ALA A 77 -5.75 4.89 15.45
CA ALA A 77 -6.27 5.68 16.57
C ALA A 77 -6.09 7.20 16.42
N LYS A 78 -5.31 7.67 15.44
CA LYS A 78 -5.12 9.10 15.19
C LYS A 78 -6.40 9.71 14.62
N LYS A 79 -6.78 10.89 15.10
CA LYS A 79 -8.02 11.57 14.69
C LYS A 79 -7.97 12.23 13.31
N ASP A 80 -6.76 12.48 12.81
CA ASP A 80 -6.48 13.24 11.58
C ASP A 80 -6.06 12.38 10.40
N ILE A 81 -6.22 11.06 10.50
CA ILE A 81 -5.91 10.18 9.37
C ILE A 81 -7.00 10.29 8.29
N TYR A 82 -6.56 10.34 7.04
CA TYR A 82 -7.44 10.33 5.87
C TYR A 82 -7.07 9.24 4.88
N ARG A 83 -5.95 8.55 5.10
CA ARG A 83 -5.50 7.45 4.25
C ARG A 83 -5.72 6.12 4.94
N PRO A 84 -6.30 5.12 4.24
CA PRO A 84 -6.35 3.77 4.77
C PRO A 84 -4.94 3.20 4.92
N PHE A 85 -4.79 2.25 5.83
CA PHE A 85 -3.55 1.53 6.08
C PHE A 85 -3.60 0.16 5.40
N ILE A 86 -2.51 -0.22 4.71
CA ILE A 86 -2.30 -1.57 4.18
C ILE A 86 -0.87 -2.01 4.50
N LEU A 87 -0.70 -3.25 4.95
CA LEU A 87 0.60 -3.90 4.96
C LEU A 87 0.86 -4.51 3.57
N CYS A 88 1.82 -3.97 2.81
CA CYS A 88 2.18 -4.58 1.54
C CYS A 88 3.04 -5.84 1.71
N GLU A 89 3.67 -6.00 2.87
CA GLU A 89 4.33 -7.23 3.29
C GLU A 89 4.18 -7.42 4.80
N TYR A 90 3.82 -8.64 5.24
CA TYR A 90 3.80 -9.03 6.64
C TYR A 90 3.98 -10.54 6.78
N LEU A 91 4.27 -11.00 8.00
CA LEU A 91 4.45 -12.41 8.38
C LEU A 91 5.61 -13.15 7.71
N HIS A 92 6.39 -12.53 6.86
CA HIS A 92 7.63 -13.04 6.24
C HIS A 92 7.82 -14.57 6.29
N ALA A 93 7.15 -15.29 5.36
CA ALA A 93 7.03 -16.76 5.37
C ALA A 93 8.34 -17.51 5.00
N MET A 94 9.43 -17.25 5.72
CA MET A 94 10.73 -17.90 5.51
C MET A 94 11.09 -18.73 6.74
N GLY A 95 11.52 -19.98 6.52
CA GLY A 95 11.89 -20.88 7.59
C GLY A 95 10.73 -21.15 8.56
N ASN A 96 10.97 -21.04 9.85
CA ASN A 96 10.00 -21.31 10.92
C ASN A 96 9.29 -20.00 11.35
N SER A 97 8.63 -19.33 10.45
CA SER A 97 7.94 -18.04 10.65
C SER A 97 6.42 -18.12 10.37
N CYS A 98 5.76 -17.02 10.10
CA CYS A 98 4.32 -16.88 9.90
C CYS A 98 3.45 -16.97 11.17
N GLY A 99 4.00 -16.62 12.33
CA GLY A 99 3.23 -16.48 13.57
C GLY A 99 2.42 -15.18 13.62
N GLY A 100 1.33 -15.17 14.41
CA GLY A 100 0.59 -13.95 14.70
C GLY A 100 -0.45 -13.54 13.65
N LEU A 101 -0.80 -14.41 12.70
CA LEU A 101 -1.78 -14.09 11.64
C LEU A 101 -3.13 -13.63 12.23
N LYS A 102 -3.60 -14.33 13.28
CA LYS A 102 -4.88 -14.01 13.92
C LYS A 102 -4.87 -12.58 14.48
N GLU A 103 -3.83 -12.18 15.17
CA GLU A 103 -3.71 -10.87 15.80
C GLU A 103 -3.75 -9.72 14.76
N TYR A 104 -3.16 -9.92 13.58
CA TYR A 104 -3.27 -8.97 12.47
C TYR A 104 -4.70 -8.90 11.93
N TRP A 105 -5.34 -10.06 11.71
CA TRP A 105 -6.69 -10.10 11.19
C TRP A 105 -7.73 -9.56 12.18
N ASP A 106 -7.56 -9.76 13.47
CA ASP A 106 -8.41 -9.14 14.51
C ASP A 106 -8.39 -7.59 14.36
N VAL A 107 -7.24 -6.99 13.99
CA VAL A 107 -7.15 -5.54 13.76
C VAL A 107 -7.78 -5.16 12.42
N PHE A 108 -7.48 -5.89 11.34
CA PHE A 108 -8.04 -5.59 10.02
C PHE A 108 -9.58 -5.67 10.01
N GLU A 109 -10.16 -6.58 10.78
CA GLU A 109 -11.62 -6.75 10.88
C GLU A 109 -12.27 -5.73 11.81
N SER A 110 -11.56 -5.26 12.85
CA SER A 110 -12.10 -4.31 13.82
C SER A 110 -11.92 -2.84 13.46
N GLU A 111 -10.93 -2.51 12.64
CA GLU A 111 -10.52 -1.13 12.35
C GLU A 111 -10.74 -0.77 10.87
N PRO A 112 -11.78 0.01 10.54
CA PRO A 112 -12.12 0.33 9.15
C PRO A 112 -11.00 0.96 8.33
N MET A 113 -10.06 1.65 8.98
CA MET A 113 -8.91 2.26 8.30
C MET A 113 -7.74 1.28 8.10
N ALA A 114 -7.77 0.09 8.70
CA ALA A 114 -6.80 -0.99 8.47
C ALA A 114 -7.38 -1.98 7.46
N GLN A 115 -7.02 -1.85 6.19
CA GLN A 115 -7.69 -2.53 5.06
C GLN A 115 -7.15 -3.93 4.76
N GLY A 116 -6.09 -4.38 5.45
CA GLY A 116 -5.53 -5.71 5.25
C GLY A 116 -4.02 -5.72 4.95
N GLY A 117 -3.57 -6.84 4.41
CA GLY A 117 -2.16 -7.03 4.08
C GLY A 117 -1.92 -8.12 3.05
N ASN A 118 -0.69 -8.13 2.51
CA ASN A 118 -0.17 -9.14 1.58
C ASN A 118 1.00 -9.89 2.24
N VAL A 119 1.04 -11.19 2.06
CA VAL A 119 2.13 -12.07 2.54
C VAL A 119 3.15 -12.28 1.45
#